data_ec8c056c82f2ed92bb302a2151e5fa2f
#
_entry.id   ec8c056c82f2ed92bb302a2151e5fa2f
#
_cell.length_a   1.000
_cell.length_b   1.000
_cell.length_c   1.000
_cell.angle_alpha   90.00
_cell.angle_beta   90.00
_cell.angle_gamma   90.00
#
_symmetry.space_group_name_H-M   'P 1'
#
loop_
_entity.id
_entity.type
_entity.pdbx_description
1 polymer ?
#
loop_
_entity_poly.entity_id
_entity_poly.type
_entity_poly.pdbx_seq_one_letter_code
_entity_poly.pdbx_strand_id
1 'polypeptide(L)'
;MKLLFENWRRYLNEVTFSDAKETLNSKRTLKIIKNYIYNRKQENPDFLEVEFETQHRNFKNYLLDIVPDDLTDNQKGTSVLWLLKMAREDSDLAAHLINGRAIVGPRSNLETFFHHQRFMPNQDLMQIKSLDDLVVMTYNAKEEIHKAQERKNYLDAEQGTEIFRDDNEWTIAALHNKGAACSWGKGTDWCTAAPGLDYFEDYYRKDDPLFFFQQKKYIQDDVDRPPTKYQFHYGSAQFMDANDNRVDRETFQMLHDKLIETEAWNKYEKLRIFV
;
A
#
# COMPACT_ATOMS: atom_id res chain seq x y z
N MET A 1 25.09 -30.54 -8.05
CA MET A 1 24.56 -29.19 -8.31
C MET A 1 23.40 -28.83 -7.33
N LYS A 2 22.39 -29.68 -7.09
CA LYS A 2 21.28 -29.37 -6.20
C LYS A 2 21.71 -29.01 -4.76
N LEU A 3 22.62 -29.75 -4.17
CA LEU A 3 23.18 -29.49 -2.83
C LEU A 3 23.96 -28.17 -2.72
N LEU A 4 24.65 -27.75 -3.79
CA LEU A 4 25.35 -26.46 -3.84
C LEU A 4 24.35 -25.27 -3.88
N PHE A 5 23.22 -25.43 -4.58
CA PHE A 5 22.15 -24.43 -4.62
C PHE A 5 21.38 -24.35 -3.31
N GLU A 6 21.14 -25.47 -2.63
CA GLU A 6 20.48 -25.51 -1.33
C GLU A 6 21.36 -24.90 -0.24
N ASN A 7 22.67 -25.20 -0.22
CA ASN A 7 23.63 -24.57 0.68
C ASN A 7 23.79 -23.06 0.40
N TRP A 8 23.76 -22.65 -0.88
CA TRP A 8 23.78 -21.24 -1.25
C TRP A 8 22.52 -20.49 -0.83
N ARG A 9 21.33 -21.11 -1.00
CA ARG A 9 20.06 -20.54 -0.51
C ARG A 9 20.03 -20.40 1.00
N ARG A 10 20.54 -21.42 1.72
CA ARG A 10 20.66 -21.37 3.18
C ARG A 10 21.61 -20.25 3.60
N TYR A 11 22.74 -20.10 2.95
CA TYR A 11 23.72 -19.03 3.19
C TYR A 11 23.08 -17.64 2.97
N LEU A 12 22.34 -17.45 1.90
CA LEU A 12 21.68 -16.16 1.61
C LEU A 12 20.56 -15.82 2.61
N ASN A 13 19.88 -16.82 3.16
CA ASN A 13 18.88 -16.61 4.21
C ASN A 13 19.50 -16.33 5.59
N GLU A 14 20.78 -16.55 5.75
CA GLU A 14 21.53 -16.34 6.99
C GLU A 14 22.44 -15.08 6.95
N VAL A 15 22.59 -14.43 5.78
CA VAL A 15 23.43 -13.23 5.66
C VAL A 15 22.79 -12.05 6.36
N THR A 16 23.43 -11.59 7.41
CA THR A 16 23.01 -10.37 8.12
C THR A 16 23.37 -9.11 7.34
N PHE A 17 22.73 -8.00 7.68
CA PHE A 17 23.08 -6.69 7.12
C PHE A 17 24.54 -6.29 7.44
N SER A 18 25.04 -6.67 8.60
CA SER A 18 26.44 -6.45 8.99
C SER A 18 27.39 -7.19 8.06
N ASP A 19 27.16 -8.50 7.82
CA ASP A 19 28.01 -9.32 6.95
C ASP A 19 27.99 -8.79 5.50
N ALA A 20 26.81 -8.37 5.05
CA ALA A 20 26.67 -7.78 3.72
C ALA A 20 27.40 -6.45 3.59
N LYS A 21 27.39 -5.59 4.63
CA LYS A 21 28.20 -4.35 4.67
C LYS A 21 29.70 -4.62 4.58
N GLU A 22 30.20 -5.68 5.18
CA GLU A 22 31.60 -6.06 5.06
C GLU A 22 31.98 -6.40 3.63
N THR A 23 31.06 -7.00 2.85
CA THR A 23 31.30 -7.29 1.44
C THR A 23 31.54 -6.05 0.59
N LEU A 24 31.01 -4.86 1.01
CA LEU A 24 31.24 -3.58 0.32
C LEU A 24 32.72 -3.13 0.36
N ASN A 25 33.52 -3.65 1.28
CA ASN A 25 34.96 -3.43 1.34
C ASN A 25 35.78 -4.55 0.66
N SER A 26 35.08 -5.53 0.08
CA SER A 26 35.75 -6.69 -0.52
C SER A 26 36.51 -6.34 -1.83
N LYS A 27 37.51 -7.17 -2.16
CA LYS A 27 38.21 -7.07 -3.46
C LYS A 27 37.27 -7.11 -4.66
N ARG A 28 36.09 -7.79 -4.53
CA ARG A 28 35.09 -7.89 -5.59
C ARG A 28 34.41 -6.53 -5.82
N THR A 29 33.98 -5.85 -4.77
CA THR A 29 33.38 -4.51 -4.86
C THR A 29 34.38 -3.49 -5.38
N LEU A 30 35.61 -3.50 -4.88
CA LEU A 30 36.68 -2.64 -5.39
C LEU A 30 36.95 -2.88 -6.89
N LYS A 31 36.79 -4.11 -7.38
CA LYS A 31 36.93 -4.44 -8.80
C LYS A 31 35.82 -3.78 -9.65
N ILE A 32 34.59 -3.71 -9.16
CA ILE A 32 33.48 -3.03 -9.87
C ILE A 32 33.86 -1.56 -10.15
N ILE A 33 34.31 -0.86 -9.10
CA ILE A 33 34.70 0.53 -9.19
C ILE A 33 35.90 0.73 -10.12
N LYS A 34 36.93 -0.12 -10.00
CA LYS A 34 38.12 -0.06 -10.87
C LYS A 34 37.78 -0.30 -12.34
N ASN A 35 36.90 -1.27 -12.62
CA ASN A 35 36.46 -1.54 -13.99
C ASN A 35 35.67 -0.35 -14.58
N TYR A 36 34.79 0.27 -13.79
CA TYR A 36 34.08 1.48 -14.19
C TYR A 36 35.05 2.61 -14.56
N ILE A 37 36.00 2.92 -13.67
CA ILE A 37 37.02 3.96 -13.90
C ILE A 37 37.82 3.66 -15.17
N TYR A 38 38.29 2.39 -15.31
CA TYR A 38 39.05 1.96 -16.49
C TYR A 38 38.25 2.18 -17.77
N ASN A 39 37.01 1.72 -17.83
CA ASN A 39 36.16 1.86 -19.01
C ASN A 39 35.93 3.34 -19.36
N ARG A 40 35.64 4.17 -18.34
CA ARG A 40 35.45 5.60 -18.52
C ARG A 40 36.68 6.32 -19.07
N LYS A 41 37.88 5.92 -18.64
CA LYS A 41 39.14 6.46 -19.19
C LYS A 41 39.38 6.03 -20.64
N GLN A 42 38.91 4.86 -21.04
CA GLN A 42 38.98 4.43 -22.42
C GLN A 42 38.03 5.23 -23.34
N GLU A 43 36.82 5.51 -22.84
CA GLU A 43 35.81 6.28 -23.57
C GLU A 43 36.14 7.79 -23.64
N ASN A 44 36.68 8.34 -22.55
CA ASN A 44 37.05 9.74 -22.42
C ASN A 44 38.44 9.87 -21.73
N PRO A 45 39.53 10.07 -22.50
CA PRO A 45 40.88 10.23 -21.95
C PRO A 45 41.01 11.40 -20.97
N ASP A 46 40.17 12.44 -21.10
CA ASP A 46 40.14 13.62 -20.21
C ASP A 46 39.30 13.40 -18.96
N PHE A 47 38.79 12.19 -18.76
CA PHE A 47 38.03 11.85 -17.55
C PHE A 47 38.88 12.11 -16.31
N LEU A 48 38.48 13.15 -15.55
CA LEU A 48 39.13 13.51 -14.29
C LEU A 48 38.82 12.44 -13.26
N GLU A 49 39.86 11.76 -12.82
CA GLU A 49 39.78 10.77 -11.74
C GLU A 49 39.50 11.49 -10.42
N VAL A 50 38.24 11.42 -9.96
CA VAL A 50 37.93 11.69 -8.56
C VAL A 50 38.68 10.62 -7.74
N GLU A 51 39.26 11.01 -6.61
CA GLU A 51 39.98 10.06 -5.73
C GLU A 51 39.20 8.77 -5.55
N PHE A 52 39.87 7.65 -5.79
CA PHE A 52 39.26 6.31 -5.70
C PHE A 52 38.53 6.08 -4.39
N GLU A 53 39.05 6.59 -3.29
CA GLU A 53 38.46 6.50 -1.95
C GLU A 53 37.12 7.24 -1.87
N THR A 54 37.00 8.40 -2.52
CA THR A 54 35.76 9.17 -2.61
C THR A 54 34.72 8.40 -3.43
N GLN A 55 35.11 7.82 -4.55
CA GLN A 55 34.22 7.00 -5.39
C GLN A 55 33.75 5.75 -4.66
N HIS A 56 34.64 5.09 -3.93
CA HIS A 56 34.29 3.93 -3.10
C HIS A 56 33.34 4.29 -1.98
N ARG A 57 33.56 5.41 -1.31
CA ARG A 57 32.67 5.93 -0.26
C ARG A 57 31.29 6.26 -0.83
N ASN A 58 31.22 6.95 -1.95
CA ASN A 58 29.97 7.25 -2.64
C ASN A 58 29.21 5.97 -3.00
N PHE A 59 29.87 5.04 -3.68
CA PHE A 59 29.31 3.76 -4.05
C PHE A 59 28.65 3.05 -2.85
N LYS A 60 29.36 2.99 -1.72
CA LYS A 60 28.84 2.36 -0.50
C LYS A 60 27.63 3.09 0.05
N ASN A 61 27.72 4.42 0.20
CA ASN A 61 26.67 5.22 0.81
C ASN A 61 25.38 5.16 -0.03
N TYR A 62 25.48 5.38 -1.34
CA TYR A 62 24.31 5.38 -2.20
C TYR A 62 23.70 3.99 -2.39
N LEU A 63 24.53 2.91 -2.36
CA LEU A 63 23.99 1.56 -2.36
C LEU A 63 23.22 1.27 -1.07
N LEU A 64 23.74 1.70 0.08
CA LEU A 64 23.05 1.51 1.36
C LEU A 64 21.76 2.36 1.46
N ASP A 65 21.74 3.55 0.87
CA ASP A 65 20.55 4.42 0.86
C ASP A 65 19.38 3.83 0.06
N ILE A 66 19.66 2.91 -0.88
CA ILE A 66 18.62 2.19 -1.63
C ILE A 66 17.95 1.11 -0.75
N VAL A 67 18.62 0.61 0.28
CA VAL A 67 18.08 -0.44 1.14
C VAL A 67 17.06 0.14 2.11
N PRO A 68 15.80 -0.32 2.12
CA PRO A 68 14.78 0.18 3.03
C PRO A 68 15.11 -0.06 4.50
N ASP A 69 14.76 0.91 5.37
CA ASP A 69 15.09 0.87 6.79
C ASP A 69 14.21 -0.09 7.61
N ASP A 70 13.00 -0.35 7.13
CA ASP A 70 11.97 -1.16 7.78
C ASP A 70 12.07 -2.67 7.51
N LEU A 71 13.02 -3.07 6.65
CA LEU A 71 13.29 -4.49 6.37
C LEU A 71 14.00 -5.16 7.55
N THR A 72 13.80 -6.47 7.69
CA THR A 72 14.57 -7.29 8.63
C THR A 72 16.07 -7.30 8.26
N ASP A 73 16.92 -7.65 9.23
CA ASP A 73 18.38 -7.66 9.04
C ASP A 73 18.81 -8.57 7.86
N ASN A 74 18.18 -9.74 7.73
CA ASN A 74 18.45 -10.67 6.62
C ASN A 74 17.96 -10.13 5.27
N GLN A 75 16.79 -9.46 5.24
CA GLN A 75 16.27 -8.84 4.02
C GLN A 75 17.18 -7.70 3.55
N LYS A 76 17.67 -6.88 4.49
CA LYS A 76 18.67 -5.84 4.21
C LYS A 76 19.97 -6.46 3.67
N GLY A 77 20.46 -7.52 4.29
CA GLY A 77 21.65 -8.24 3.83
C GLY A 77 21.49 -8.76 2.39
N THR A 78 20.36 -9.41 2.12
CA THR A 78 20.02 -9.91 0.78
C THR A 78 19.93 -8.78 -0.25
N SER A 79 19.32 -7.64 0.11
CA SER A 79 19.23 -6.45 -0.74
C SER A 79 20.60 -5.92 -1.14
N VAL A 80 21.51 -5.78 -0.17
CA VAL A 80 22.91 -5.34 -0.45
C VAL A 80 23.60 -6.26 -1.42
N LEU A 81 23.52 -7.58 -1.21
CA LEU A 81 24.17 -8.56 -2.09
C LEU A 81 23.57 -8.56 -3.50
N TRP A 82 22.25 -8.41 -3.60
CA TRP A 82 21.58 -8.31 -4.89
C TRP A 82 21.97 -7.03 -5.63
N LEU A 83 21.99 -5.87 -4.97
CA LEU A 83 22.42 -4.60 -5.55
C LEU A 83 23.87 -4.65 -6.01
N LEU A 84 24.77 -5.31 -5.26
CA LEU A 84 26.14 -5.55 -5.68
C LEU A 84 26.22 -6.41 -6.94
N LYS A 85 25.36 -7.44 -7.06
CA LYS A 85 25.25 -8.26 -8.27
C LYS A 85 24.81 -7.40 -9.45
N MET A 86 23.75 -6.60 -9.27
CA MET A 86 23.23 -5.70 -10.31
C MET A 86 24.29 -4.69 -10.76
N ALA A 87 24.95 -3.99 -9.83
CA ALA A 87 26.00 -3.02 -10.15
C ALA A 87 27.23 -3.64 -10.87
N ARG A 88 27.44 -4.93 -10.72
CA ARG A 88 28.48 -5.65 -11.49
C ARG A 88 28.07 -5.91 -12.94
N GLU A 89 26.78 -6.14 -13.17
CA GLU A 89 26.22 -6.56 -14.47
C GLU A 89 25.69 -5.35 -15.27
N ASP A 90 25.32 -4.26 -14.56
CA ASP A 90 24.79 -3.01 -15.12
C ASP A 90 25.78 -1.85 -14.86
N SER A 91 26.42 -1.38 -15.95
CA SER A 91 27.39 -0.28 -15.90
C SER A 91 26.75 1.07 -15.55
N ASP A 92 25.48 1.29 -15.89
CA ASP A 92 24.78 2.54 -15.62
C ASP A 92 24.41 2.62 -14.15
N LEU A 93 23.93 1.52 -13.55
CA LEU A 93 23.72 1.43 -12.11
C LEU A 93 25.05 1.68 -11.35
N ALA A 94 26.15 1.04 -11.77
CA ALA A 94 27.45 1.27 -11.17
C ALA A 94 27.88 2.76 -11.27
N ALA A 95 27.65 3.38 -12.43
CA ALA A 95 27.93 4.80 -12.66
C ALA A 95 27.15 5.71 -11.72
N HIS A 96 25.85 5.46 -11.54
CA HIS A 96 25.00 6.22 -10.63
C HIS A 96 25.49 6.15 -9.19
N LEU A 97 25.79 4.94 -8.70
CA LEU A 97 26.30 4.71 -7.33
C LEU A 97 27.67 5.40 -7.10
N ILE A 98 28.59 5.30 -8.06
CA ILE A 98 29.94 5.88 -7.96
C ILE A 98 29.90 7.40 -7.99
N ASN A 99 29.04 7.99 -8.83
CA ASN A 99 28.96 9.44 -9.01
C ASN A 99 28.02 10.11 -7.97
N GLY A 100 27.46 9.35 -7.06
CA GLY A 100 26.60 9.88 -6.02
C GLY A 100 25.28 10.42 -6.56
N ARG A 101 24.71 9.79 -7.58
CA ARG A 101 23.42 10.19 -8.13
C ARG A 101 22.32 9.31 -7.54
N ALA A 102 21.29 9.94 -6.99
CA ALA A 102 20.13 9.23 -6.49
C ALA A 102 19.44 8.44 -7.61
N ILE A 103 19.15 7.18 -7.35
CA ILE A 103 18.38 6.32 -8.24
C ILE A 103 16.95 6.29 -7.70
N VAL A 104 16.02 6.81 -8.49
CA VAL A 104 14.59 6.83 -8.11
C VAL A 104 14.00 5.45 -8.39
N GLY A 105 13.30 4.90 -7.41
CA GLY A 105 12.47 3.68 -7.58
C GLY A 105 13.00 2.40 -6.93
N PRO A 106 14.30 2.03 -6.96
CA PRO A 106 14.75 0.74 -6.42
C PRO A 106 14.39 0.53 -4.94
N ARG A 107 14.48 1.57 -4.11
CA ARG A 107 14.14 1.50 -2.68
C ARG A 107 12.68 1.08 -2.49
N SER A 108 11.73 1.77 -3.11
CA SER A 108 10.30 1.46 -2.98
C SER A 108 9.92 0.11 -3.62
N ASN A 109 10.66 -0.33 -4.65
CA ASN A 109 10.43 -1.64 -5.25
C ASN A 109 10.98 -2.78 -4.37
N LEU A 110 12.12 -2.59 -3.70
CA LEU A 110 12.64 -3.56 -2.71
C LEU A 110 11.68 -3.67 -1.51
N GLU A 111 11.20 -2.55 -0.99
CA GLU A 111 10.18 -2.49 0.06
C GLU A 111 8.92 -3.26 -0.37
N THR A 112 8.37 -2.94 -1.54
CA THR A 112 7.21 -3.65 -2.09
C THR A 112 7.48 -5.14 -2.28
N PHE A 113 8.67 -5.51 -2.76
CA PHE A 113 9.05 -6.91 -2.95
C PHE A 113 8.98 -7.69 -1.63
N PHE A 114 9.64 -7.21 -0.58
CA PHE A 114 9.71 -7.96 0.68
C PHE A 114 8.39 -7.94 1.46
N HIS A 115 7.65 -6.83 1.48
CA HIS A 115 6.35 -6.76 2.16
C HIS A 115 5.30 -7.63 1.49
N HIS A 116 5.40 -7.81 0.18
CA HIS A 116 4.41 -8.52 -0.62
C HIS A 116 4.98 -9.75 -1.33
N GLN A 117 6.08 -10.32 -0.82
CA GLN A 117 6.83 -11.43 -1.41
C GLN A 117 5.93 -12.62 -1.80
N ARG A 118 4.87 -12.90 -1.00
CA ARG A 118 3.90 -13.97 -1.27
C ARG A 118 3.10 -13.80 -2.57
N PHE A 119 2.99 -12.58 -3.09
CA PHE A 119 2.30 -12.26 -4.34
C PHE A 119 3.26 -12.20 -5.53
N MET A 120 4.57 -12.35 -5.30
CA MET A 120 5.56 -12.31 -6.36
C MET A 120 5.62 -13.64 -7.09
N PRO A 121 5.71 -13.65 -8.43
CA PRO A 121 5.90 -14.87 -9.19
C PRO A 121 7.25 -15.55 -8.89
N ASN A 122 8.24 -14.75 -8.48
CA ASN A 122 9.52 -15.24 -7.97
C ASN A 122 9.77 -14.60 -6.60
N GLN A 123 9.87 -15.43 -5.56
CA GLN A 123 10.04 -15.00 -4.19
C GLN A 123 11.51 -14.89 -3.76
N ASP A 124 12.44 -15.17 -4.64
CA ASP A 124 13.88 -15.10 -4.39
C ASP A 124 14.48 -13.90 -5.14
N LEU A 125 14.79 -12.81 -4.41
CA LEU A 125 15.37 -11.60 -4.98
C LEU A 125 16.64 -11.89 -5.80
N MET A 126 17.46 -12.87 -5.39
CA MET A 126 18.71 -13.19 -6.07
C MET A 126 18.51 -13.78 -7.47
N GLN A 127 17.30 -14.25 -7.80
CA GLN A 127 16.95 -14.74 -9.14
C GLN A 127 16.46 -13.63 -10.08
N ILE A 128 16.20 -12.43 -9.58
CA ILE A 128 15.83 -11.28 -10.39
C ILE A 128 17.08 -10.77 -11.11
N LYS A 129 16.97 -10.59 -12.43
CA LYS A 129 18.13 -10.37 -13.30
C LYS A 129 18.47 -8.90 -13.52
N SER A 130 17.49 -8.01 -13.33
CA SER A 130 17.67 -6.57 -13.56
C SER A 130 16.79 -5.73 -12.63
N LEU A 131 17.08 -4.43 -12.54
CA LEU A 131 16.20 -3.46 -11.87
C LEU A 131 14.85 -3.37 -12.57
N ASP A 132 14.81 -3.44 -13.90
CA ASP A 132 13.58 -3.40 -14.68
C ASP A 132 12.69 -4.61 -14.39
N ASP A 133 13.28 -5.81 -14.27
CA ASP A 133 12.53 -7.02 -13.87
C ASP A 133 11.91 -6.85 -12.49
N LEU A 134 12.62 -6.23 -11.54
CA LEU A 134 12.09 -5.92 -10.21
C LEU A 134 10.92 -4.94 -10.31
N VAL A 135 11.05 -3.87 -11.09
CA VAL A 135 9.99 -2.87 -11.32
C VAL A 135 8.73 -3.52 -11.89
N VAL A 136 8.87 -4.29 -12.97
CA VAL A 136 7.75 -4.99 -13.62
C VAL A 136 7.07 -5.96 -12.64
N MET A 137 7.87 -6.73 -11.91
CA MET A 137 7.35 -7.70 -10.95
C MET A 137 6.58 -7.04 -9.80
N THR A 138 7.11 -5.97 -9.23
CA THR A 138 6.46 -5.24 -8.12
C THR A 138 5.22 -4.47 -8.60
N TYR A 139 5.22 -3.97 -9.83
CA TYR A 139 4.04 -3.36 -10.44
C TYR A 139 2.89 -4.37 -10.56
N ASN A 140 3.15 -5.53 -11.15
CA ASN A 140 2.14 -6.59 -11.30
C ASN A 140 1.63 -7.10 -9.94
N ALA A 141 2.51 -7.21 -8.95
CA ALA A 141 2.12 -7.60 -7.60
C ALA A 141 1.21 -6.56 -6.93
N LYS A 142 1.42 -5.26 -7.15
CA LYS A 142 0.52 -4.21 -6.65
C LYS A 142 -0.91 -4.38 -7.16
N GLU A 143 -1.09 -4.77 -8.42
CA GLU A 143 -2.41 -5.06 -8.98
C GLU A 143 -3.07 -6.26 -8.28
N GLU A 144 -2.34 -7.34 -8.07
CA GLU A 144 -2.87 -8.53 -7.38
C GLU A 144 -3.19 -8.26 -5.90
N ILE A 145 -2.37 -7.46 -5.22
CA ILE A 145 -2.61 -6.98 -3.86
C ILE A 145 -3.89 -6.15 -3.82
N HIS A 146 -4.06 -5.22 -4.76
CA HIS A 146 -5.27 -4.41 -4.85
C HIS A 146 -6.52 -5.28 -5.06
N LYS A 147 -6.49 -6.22 -6.00
CA LYS A 147 -7.58 -7.18 -6.23
C LYS A 147 -7.88 -8.04 -4.99
N ALA A 148 -6.84 -8.50 -4.28
CA ALA A 148 -7.01 -9.28 -3.06
C ALA A 148 -7.64 -8.44 -1.94
N GLN A 149 -7.25 -7.16 -1.81
CA GLN A 149 -7.82 -6.23 -0.86
C GLN A 149 -9.28 -5.90 -1.20
N GLU A 150 -9.59 -5.69 -2.47
CA GLU A 150 -10.98 -5.48 -2.92
C GLU A 150 -11.87 -6.69 -2.60
N ARG A 151 -11.38 -7.92 -2.84
CA ARG A 151 -12.11 -9.14 -2.47
C ARG A 151 -12.32 -9.24 -0.97
N LYS A 152 -11.30 -8.93 -0.17
CA LYS A 152 -11.42 -8.92 1.29
C LYS A 152 -12.46 -7.89 1.73
N ASN A 153 -12.37 -6.67 1.22
CA ASN A 153 -13.31 -5.59 1.55
C ASN A 153 -14.75 -5.99 1.16
N TYR A 154 -14.94 -6.67 0.04
CA TYR A 154 -16.25 -7.17 -0.38
C TYR A 154 -16.82 -8.20 0.61
N LEU A 155 -16.00 -9.18 1.02
CA LEU A 155 -16.41 -10.19 2.01
C LEU A 155 -16.66 -9.57 3.39
N ASP A 156 -15.79 -8.68 3.81
CA ASP A 156 -15.95 -7.94 5.08
C ASP A 156 -17.20 -7.05 5.03
N ALA A 157 -17.52 -6.45 3.87
CA ALA A 157 -18.71 -5.65 3.67
C ALA A 157 -19.99 -6.49 3.79
N GLU A 158 -20.00 -7.68 3.19
CA GLU A 158 -21.14 -8.59 3.28
C GLU A 158 -21.41 -9.04 4.73
N GLN A 159 -20.34 -9.36 5.48
CA GLN A 159 -20.44 -9.78 6.88
C GLN A 159 -20.71 -8.63 7.84
N GLY A 160 -20.28 -7.42 7.49
CA GLY A 160 -20.38 -6.23 8.34
C GLY A 160 -21.59 -5.36 8.04
N THR A 161 -22.52 -5.79 7.18
CA THR A 161 -23.70 -5.03 6.81
C THR A 161 -24.95 -5.68 7.36
N GLU A 162 -25.73 -4.95 8.13
CA GLU A 162 -27.05 -5.37 8.57
C GLU A 162 -28.10 -4.52 7.85
N ILE A 163 -28.84 -5.14 6.92
CA ILE A 163 -29.86 -4.46 6.09
C ILE A 163 -31.20 -4.48 6.82
N PHE A 164 -31.78 -3.29 7.02
CA PHE A 164 -33.11 -3.10 7.62
C PHE A 164 -34.18 -2.83 6.57
N ARG A 165 -33.79 -2.24 5.45
CA ARG A 165 -34.68 -1.95 4.33
C ARG A 165 -33.89 -2.03 3.02
N ASP A 166 -34.43 -2.74 2.04
CA ASP A 166 -33.88 -2.82 0.70
C ASP A 166 -35.00 -3.01 -0.32
N ASP A 167 -35.63 -1.90 -0.69
CA ASP A 167 -36.72 -1.85 -1.65
C ASP A 167 -36.34 -1.06 -2.90
N ASN A 168 -37.31 -0.72 -3.74
CA ASN A 168 -37.08 0.03 -4.98
C ASN A 168 -36.74 1.51 -4.74
N GLU A 169 -36.95 2.02 -3.54
CA GLU A 169 -36.75 3.43 -3.21
C GLU A 169 -35.52 3.64 -2.33
N TRP A 170 -35.30 2.75 -1.36
CA TRP A 170 -34.28 2.92 -0.34
C TRP A 170 -33.53 1.65 -0.01
N THR A 171 -32.22 1.81 0.26
CA THR A 171 -31.44 0.87 1.06
C THR A 171 -31.13 1.55 2.38
N ILE A 172 -31.43 0.91 3.52
CA ILE A 172 -31.11 1.35 4.87
C ILE A 172 -30.38 0.21 5.58
N ALA A 173 -29.18 0.48 6.07
CA ALA A 173 -28.35 -0.53 6.71
C ALA A 173 -27.55 0.03 7.89
N ALA A 174 -27.20 -0.84 8.84
CA ALA A 174 -26.16 -0.55 9.82
C ALA A 174 -24.83 -1.17 9.35
N LEU A 175 -23.75 -0.43 9.52
CA LEU A 175 -22.40 -0.80 9.13
C LEU A 175 -21.59 -1.14 10.38
N HIS A 176 -21.14 -2.39 10.49
CA HIS A 176 -20.52 -2.96 11.67
C HIS A 176 -19.00 -3.15 11.55
N ASN A 177 -18.43 -2.92 10.37
CA ASN A 177 -16.98 -2.94 10.16
C ASN A 177 -16.54 -1.97 9.08
N LYS A 178 -15.23 -1.70 9.04
CA LYS A 178 -14.62 -0.79 8.08
C LYS A 178 -14.83 -1.22 6.63
N GLY A 179 -14.83 -2.53 6.35
CA GLY A 179 -15.07 -3.07 5.02
C GLY A 179 -16.45 -2.68 4.49
N ALA A 180 -17.49 -2.78 5.34
CA ALA A 180 -18.84 -2.31 5.03
C ALA A 180 -18.87 -0.80 4.78
N ALA A 181 -18.24 0.00 5.66
CA ALA A 181 -18.20 1.45 5.50
C ALA A 181 -17.50 1.86 4.18
N CYS A 182 -16.36 1.25 3.84
CA CYS A 182 -15.65 1.49 2.59
C CYS A 182 -16.45 1.08 1.36
N SER A 183 -17.17 -0.05 1.43
CA SER A 183 -17.95 -0.57 0.31
C SER A 183 -19.18 0.31 0.01
N TRP A 184 -19.99 0.57 1.04
CA TRP A 184 -21.21 1.37 0.91
C TRP A 184 -20.92 2.87 0.71
N GLY A 185 -19.84 3.38 1.32
CA GLY A 185 -19.37 4.75 1.17
C GLY A 185 -18.57 5.02 -0.11
N LYS A 186 -18.40 4.05 -1.00
CA LYS A 186 -17.69 4.26 -2.27
C LYS A 186 -18.31 5.40 -3.07
N GLY A 187 -17.46 6.38 -3.45
CA GLY A 187 -17.88 7.57 -4.18
C GLY A 187 -18.46 8.67 -3.30
N THR A 188 -18.21 8.63 -1.99
CA THR A 188 -18.48 9.72 -1.03
C THR A 188 -17.18 10.27 -0.46
N ASP A 189 -17.25 11.44 0.19
CA ASP A 189 -16.10 12.09 0.86
C ASP A 189 -15.96 11.68 2.33
N TRP A 190 -16.67 10.66 2.80
CA TRP A 190 -16.67 10.25 4.19
C TRP A 190 -15.31 9.70 4.64
N CYS A 191 -14.77 10.25 5.71
CA CYS A 191 -13.52 9.77 6.30
C CYS A 191 -13.62 8.31 6.79
N THR A 192 -14.78 7.86 7.25
CA THR A 192 -15.07 6.48 7.67
C THR A 192 -15.00 5.48 6.52
N ALA A 193 -15.17 5.94 5.27
CA ALA A 193 -15.10 5.15 4.06
C ALA A 193 -13.75 5.26 3.34
N ALA A 194 -12.84 6.12 3.82
CA ALA A 194 -11.56 6.38 3.18
C ALA A 194 -10.60 5.18 3.33
N PRO A 195 -10.06 4.63 2.22
CA PRO A 195 -9.06 3.57 2.28
C PRO A 195 -7.80 4.05 3.03
N GLY A 196 -7.27 3.22 3.94
CA GLY A 196 -6.03 3.52 4.65
C GLY A 196 -6.18 4.43 5.88
N LEU A 197 -7.36 4.98 6.18
CA LEU A 197 -7.63 5.73 7.39
C LEU A 197 -8.46 4.87 8.38
N ASP A 198 -8.21 5.00 9.69
CA ASP A 198 -8.85 4.19 10.72
C ASP A 198 -9.98 4.91 11.46
N TYR A 199 -10.52 5.98 10.86
CA TYR A 199 -11.59 6.76 11.47
C TYR A 199 -12.88 5.99 11.75
N PHE A 200 -13.12 4.86 11.07
CA PHE A 200 -14.26 4.01 11.36
C PHE A 200 -14.28 3.56 12.82
N GLU A 201 -13.11 3.15 13.36
CA GLU A 201 -12.98 2.66 14.73
C GLU A 201 -13.25 3.75 15.79
N ASP A 202 -13.09 5.02 15.43
CA ASP A 202 -13.36 6.15 16.31
C ASP A 202 -14.88 6.34 16.53
N TYR A 203 -15.69 6.02 15.52
CA TYR A 203 -17.15 6.18 15.57
C TYR A 203 -17.86 4.89 15.98
N TYR A 204 -17.43 3.75 15.44
CA TYR A 204 -18.15 2.50 15.62
C TYR A 204 -18.21 2.06 17.09
N ARG A 205 -19.44 1.73 17.53
CA ARG A 205 -19.71 0.96 18.76
C ARG A 205 -20.76 -0.08 18.41
N LYS A 206 -20.71 -1.24 19.07
CA LYS A 206 -21.63 -2.34 18.81
C LYS A 206 -23.10 -1.98 18.97
N ASP A 207 -23.39 -1.10 19.93
CA ASP A 207 -24.72 -0.57 20.25
C ASP A 207 -25.02 0.77 19.57
N ASP A 208 -24.09 1.29 18.78
CA ASP A 208 -24.16 2.57 18.07
C ASP A 208 -23.38 2.48 16.73
N PRO A 209 -23.92 1.74 15.76
CA PRO A 209 -23.26 1.58 14.47
C PRO A 209 -23.41 2.82 13.61
N LEU A 210 -22.66 2.86 12.51
CA LEU A 210 -22.90 3.81 11.43
C LEU A 210 -24.13 3.35 10.63
N PHE A 211 -25.14 4.21 10.50
CA PHE A 211 -26.28 3.96 9.64
C PHE A 211 -26.05 4.55 8.27
N PHE A 212 -26.31 3.73 7.26
CA PHE A 212 -26.21 4.08 5.86
C PHE A 212 -27.61 4.16 5.22
N PHE A 213 -27.80 5.19 4.41
CA PHE A 213 -29.00 5.37 3.61
C PHE A 213 -28.62 5.62 2.16
N GLN A 214 -29.27 4.95 1.25
CA GLN A 214 -29.15 5.20 -0.17
C GLN A 214 -30.53 5.31 -0.81
N GLN A 215 -30.80 6.46 -1.40
CA GLN A 215 -31.99 6.64 -2.24
C GLN A 215 -31.73 6.04 -3.62
N LYS A 216 -32.50 5.01 -4.01
CA LYS A 216 -32.35 4.30 -5.29
C LYS A 216 -33.12 4.93 -6.41
N LYS A 217 -34.26 5.52 -6.13
CA LYS A 217 -35.15 6.12 -7.12
C LYS A 217 -34.72 7.54 -7.42
N TYR A 218 -34.44 7.77 -8.67
CA TYR A 218 -34.38 9.11 -9.21
C TYR A 218 -35.78 9.73 -9.19
N ILE A 219 -35.90 10.97 -8.77
CA ILE A 219 -37.03 11.81 -9.10
C ILE A 219 -37.02 11.84 -10.65
N GLN A 220 -38.13 11.51 -11.29
CA GLN A 220 -38.29 11.12 -12.68
C GLN A 220 -37.72 12.05 -13.79
N ASP A 221 -37.13 13.19 -13.41
CA ASP A 221 -36.71 14.25 -14.33
C ASP A 221 -35.19 14.46 -14.46
N ASP A 222 -34.35 13.69 -13.76
CA ASP A 222 -32.89 13.89 -13.81
C ASP A 222 -32.13 12.56 -13.88
N VAL A 223 -32.01 12.04 -15.11
CA VAL A 223 -31.44 10.70 -15.43
C VAL A 223 -29.95 10.57 -15.08
N ASP A 224 -29.24 11.69 -14.89
CA ASP A 224 -27.78 11.73 -14.69
C ASP A 224 -27.35 11.97 -13.23
N ARG A 225 -28.27 12.05 -12.27
CA ARG A 225 -27.92 12.29 -10.89
C ARG A 225 -27.55 10.99 -10.17
N PRO A 226 -26.33 10.87 -9.59
CA PRO A 226 -25.95 9.66 -8.87
C PRO A 226 -26.87 9.46 -7.64
N PRO A 227 -27.10 8.21 -7.21
CA PRO A 227 -27.92 7.90 -6.03
C PRO A 227 -27.42 8.71 -4.83
N THR A 228 -28.34 9.40 -4.16
CA THR A 228 -27.98 10.18 -2.99
C THR A 228 -27.70 9.25 -1.80
N LYS A 229 -26.56 9.41 -1.17
CA LYS A 229 -26.13 8.63 0.00
C LYS A 229 -26.04 9.50 1.23
N TYR A 230 -26.33 8.92 2.40
CA TYR A 230 -26.20 9.57 3.68
C TYR A 230 -25.61 8.61 4.71
N GLN A 231 -24.83 9.15 5.65
CA GLN A 231 -24.25 8.41 6.77
C GLN A 231 -24.63 9.10 8.08
N PHE A 232 -25.21 8.34 8.99
CA PHE A 232 -25.64 8.85 10.29
C PHE A 232 -24.93 8.09 11.40
N HIS A 233 -24.40 8.84 12.39
CA HIS A 233 -23.88 8.31 13.64
C HIS A 233 -24.55 9.04 14.80
N TYR A 234 -25.43 8.34 15.50
CA TYR A 234 -26.28 8.94 16.54
C TYR A 234 -25.48 9.32 17.79
N GLY A 235 -24.50 8.51 18.21
CA GLY A 235 -23.70 8.77 19.38
C GLY A 235 -22.86 10.04 19.33
N SER A 236 -22.43 10.47 18.13
CA SER A 236 -21.71 11.74 17.95
C SER A 236 -22.58 12.85 17.33
N ALA A 237 -23.87 12.59 17.09
CA ALA A 237 -24.79 13.50 16.40
C ALA A 237 -24.23 14.00 15.05
N GLN A 238 -23.60 13.09 14.29
CA GLN A 238 -23.07 13.34 12.96
C GLN A 238 -24.01 12.75 11.92
N PHE A 239 -24.61 13.62 11.12
CA PHE A 239 -25.57 13.29 10.08
C PHE A 239 -25.11 13.95 8.79
N MET A 240 -24.53 13.15 7.89
CA MET A 240 -23.74 13.66 6.77
C MET A 240 -24.33 13.21 5.43
N ASP A 241 -24.28 14.09 4.43
CA ASP A 241 -24.53 13.77 3.03
C ASP A 241 -23.30 13.11 2.37
N ALA A 242 -23.37 12.80 1.08
CA ALA A 242 -22.29 12.16 0.32
C ALA A 242 -21.02 13.01 0.22
N ASN A 243 -21.08 14.31 0.39
CA ASN A 243 -19.96 15.25 0.33
C ASN A 243 -19.43 15.61 1.72
N ASP A 244 -19.76 14.81 2.73
CA ASP A 244 -19.40 14.99 4.13
C ASP A 244 -19.91 16.33 4.74
N ASN A 245 -21.01 16.88 4.19
CA ASN A 245 -21.68 18.04 4.75
C ASN A 245 -22.80 17.60 5.68
N ARG A 246 -23.04 18.39 6.74
CA ARG A 246 -24.20 18.16 7.61
C ARG A 246 -25.50 18.32 6.83
N VAL A 247 -26.39 17.34 6.97
CA VAL A 247 -27.75 17.43 6.41
C VAL A 247 -28.57 18.49 7.16
N ASP A 248 -29.52 19.10 6.48
CA ASP A 248 -30.50 19.98 7.08
C ASP A 248 -31.48 19.20 7.98
N ARG A 249 -32.29 19.96 8.75
CA ARG A 249 -33.25 19.37 9.69
C ARG A 249 -34.35 18.55 9.00
N GLU A 250 -34.79 18.97 7.83
CA GLU A 250 -35.85 18.28 7.09
C GLU A 250 -35.36 16.94 6.56
N THR A 251 -34.18 16.93 5.95
CA THR A 251 -33.51 15.71 5.48
C THR A 251 -33.22 14.76 6.66
N PHE A 252 -32.71 15.28 7.78
CA PHE A 252 -32.49 14.47 8.99
C PHE A 252 -33.80 13.81 9.43
N GLN A 253 -34.88 14.59 9.61
CA GLN A 253 -36.17 14.07 10.09
C GLN A 253 -36.73 13.01 9.14
N MET A 254 -36.69 13.25 7.83
CA MET A 254 -37.16 12.31 6.82
C MET A 254 -36.42 10.97 6.90
N LEU A 255 -35.07 10.99 7.02
CA LEU A 255 -34.25 9.78 7.09
C LEU A 255 -34.39 9.07 8.44
N HIS A 256 -34.49 9.83 9.51
CA HIS A 256 -34.75 9.30 10.85
C HIS A 256 -36.11 8.58 10.91
N ASP A 257 -37.17 9.20 10.38
CA ASP A 257 -38.50 8.59 10.31
C ASP A 257 -38.48 7.27 9.55
N LYS A 258 -37.75 7.22 8.42
CA LYS A 258 -37.58 5.97 7.65
C LYS A 258 -36.82 4.88 8.44
N LEU A 259 -35.86 5.26 9.27
CA LEU A 259 -35.10 4.31 10.09
C LEU A 259 -35.95 3.76 11.22
N ILE A 260 -36.75 4.60 11.90
CA ILE A 260 -37.59 4.17 13.02
C ILE A 260 -38.79 3.30 12.58
N GLU A 261 -39.16 3.35 11.30
CA GLU A 261 -40.14 2.43 10.68
C GLU A 261 -39.56 1.02 10.52
N THR A 262 -38.26 0.80 10.73
CA THR A 262 -37.59 -0.49 10.61
C THR A 262 -37.39 -1.16 11.97
N GLU A 263 -36.90 -2.41 11.95
CA GLU A 263 -36.50 -3.14 13.16
C GLU A 263 -35.33 -2.50 13.90
N ALA A 264 -34.56 -1.60 13.25
CA ALA A 264 -33.46 -0.86 13.87
C ALA A 264 -33.91 -0.09 15.12
N TRP A 265 -35.14 0.48 15.11
CA TRP A 265 -35.73 1.17 16.23
C TRP A 265 -35.79 0.34 17.54
N ASN A 266 -36.11 -0.95 17.39
CA ASN A 266 -36.17 -1.85 18.54
C ASN A 266 -34.80 -2.31 18.99
N LYS A 267 -33.82 -2.33 18.08
CA LYS A 267 -32.49 -2.86 18.32
C LYS A 267 -31.52 -1.84 18.93
N TYR A 268 -31.61 -0.57 18.53
CA TYR A 268 -30.63 0.46 18.92
C TYR A 268 -31.27 1.57 19.76
N GLU A 269 -31.00 1.56 21.07
CA GLU A 269 -31.58 2.51 22.01
C GLU A 269 -31.23 3.98 21.72
N LYS A 270 -30.07 4.24 21.16
CA LYS A 270 -29.62 5.60 20.84
C LYS A 270 -30.48 6.32 19.81
N LEU A 271 -31.18 5.58 18.94
CA LEU A 271 -32.16 6.20 18.03
C LEU A 271 -33.26 6.96 18.77
N ARG A 272 -33.62 6.49 19.98
CA ARG A 272 -34.73 7.04 20.79
C ARG A 272 -34.41 8.39 21.46
N ILE A 273 -33.14 8.80 21.46
CA ILE A 273 -32.69 10.06 22.06
C ILE A 273 -33.08 11.26 21.21
N PHE A 274 -33.31 11.03 19.90
CA PHE A 274 -33.54 12.06 18.89
C PHE A 274 -35.03 12.22 18.47
N VAL A 275 -35.94 11.62 19.23
CA VAL A 275 -37.40 11.74 19.00
C VAL A 275 -37.99 12.91 19.71
#